data_6f39d40899e9f42b3e42e9a67e0ffb27
#
_entry.id   6f39d40899e9f42b3e42e9a67e0ffb27
#
_cell.length_a   1.000
_cell.length_b   1.000
_cell.length_c   1.000
_cell.angle_alpha   90.00
_cell.angle_beta   90.00
_cell.angle_gamma   90.00
#
_symmetry.space_group_name_H-M   'P 1'
#
loop_
_entity.id
_entity.type
_entity.pdbx_description
1 polymer ?
#
loop_
_entity_poly.entity_id
_entity_poly.type
_entity_poly.pdbx_seq_one_letter_code
_entity_poly.pdbx_strand_id
1 'polypeptide(L)'
;MDERSMKILKDVSLIVYSVADLTKAKRFFGELIGADPYADTSRYVGYKCGDMEIGLVPSGDKGEANALAYWTVSDIAASVEALVAAGGTVVQEITDVAYGLLVASVKDPNGSIVGLRQFPKG
;
A
#
# COMPACT_ATOMS: atom_id res chain seq x y z
N MET A 1 18.40 21.60 -4.40
CA MET A 1 17.63 20.35 -4.26
C MET A 1 18.56 19.22 -3.84
N ASP A 2 18.14 18.45 -2.90
CA ASP A 2 18.90 17.32 -2.40
C ASP A 2 19.01 16.25 -3.50
N GLU A 3 20.20 15.79 -3.77
CA GLU A 3 20.42 14.73 -4.75
C GLU A 3 19.63 13.48 -4.43
N ARG A 4 19.48 13.17 -3.14
CA ARG A 4 18.74 12.01 -2.70
C ARG A 4 17.28 12.08 -3.10
N SER A 5 16.66 13.26 -3.04
CA SER A 5 15.26 13.40 -3.43
C SER A 5 15.06 13.28 -4.93
N MET A 6 16.10 13.45 -5.71
CA MET A 6 16.04 13.25 -7.16
C MET A 6 16.16 11.79 -7.54
N LYS A 7 16.99 11.04 -6.81
CA LYS A 7 17.26 9.64 -7.13
C LYS A 7 16.17 8.71 -6.67
N ILE A 8 15.53 9.04 -5.56
CA ILE A 8 14.59 8.14 -4.93
C ILE A 8 13.21 8.74 -5.02
N LEU A 9 12.51 8.36 -6.08
CA LEU A 9 11.12 8.74 -6.21
C LEU A 9 10.34 7.93 -5.21
N LYS A 10 9.74 8.61 -4.26
CA LYS A 10 8.92 8.00 -3.23
C LYS A 10 7.66 8.80 -3.09
N ASP A 11 6.57 8.16 -3.37
CA ASP A 11 5.27 8.79 -3.36
C ASP A 11 4.28 7.89 -2.65
N VAL A 12 3.51 8.46 -1.75
CA VAL A 12 2.36 7.74 -1.23
C VAL A 12 1.31 7.77 -2.32
N SER A 13 1.02 6.62 -2.88
CA SER A 13 0.11 6.53 -4.01
C SER A 13 -1.05 5.57 -3.80
N LEU A 14 -1.05 4.85 -2.68
CA LEU A 14 -2.10 3.89 -2.37
C LEU A 14 -2.27 3.81 -0.86
N ILE A 15 -3.52 3.87 -0.40
CA ILE A 15 -3.85 3.56 0.99
C ILE A 15 -4.80 2.37 0.97
N VAL A 16 -4.47 1.34 1.71
CA VAL A 16 -5.29 0.14 1.81
C VAL A 16 -5.95 0.10 3.17
N TYR A 17 -7.27 -0.01 3.18
CA TYR A 17 -8.04 -0.17 4.39
C TYR A 17 -8.43 -1.63 4.54
N SER A 18 -8.13 -2.22 5.68
CA SER A 18 -8.61 -3.54 6.03
C SER A 18 -9.97 -3.37 6.69
N VAL A 19 -10.98 -4.04 6.15
CA VAL A 19 -12.37 -3.83 6.59
C VAL A 19 -13.03 -5.16 6.92
N ALA A 20 -13.89 -5.15 7.94
CA ALA A 20 -14.60 -6.36 8.36
C ALA A 20 -15.67 -6.75 7.36
N ASP A 21 -16.33 -5.77 6.76
CA ASP A 21 -17.41 -6.00 5.80
C ASP A 21 -17.12 -5.22 4.53
N LEU A 22 -16.65 -5.94 3.51
CA LEU A 22 -16.24 -5.31 2.26
C LEU A 22 -17.40 -4.66 1.51
N THR A 23 -18.58 -5.28 1.56
CA THR A 23 -19.77 -4.73 0.89
C THR A 23 -20.18 -3.39 1.49
N LYS A 24 -20.20 -3.30 2.80
CA LYS A 24 -20.53 -2.05 3.49
C LYS A 24 -19.46 -0.99 3.26
N ALA A 25 -18.18 -1.39 3.29
CA ALA A 25 -17.09 -0.47 3.05
C ALA A 25 -17.12 0.07 1.62
N LYS A 26 -17.40 -0.80 0.66
CA LYS A 26 -17.52 -0.40 -0.75
C LYS A 26 -18.58 0.67 -0.92
N ARG A 27 -19.72 0.51 -0.27
CA ARG A 27 -20.79 1.50 -0.34
C ARG A 27 -20.36 2.83 0.29
N PHE A 28 -19.72 2.76 1.45
CA PHE A 28 -19.26 3.94 2.16
C PHE A 28 -18.20 4.71 1.36
N PHE A 29 -17.16 4.01 0.91
CA PHE A 29 -16.09 4.66 0.17
C PHE A 29 -16.52 5.11 -1.21
N GLY A 30 -17.43 4.39 -1.85
CA GLY A 30 -18.01 4.83 -3.10
C GLY A 30 -18.72 6.16 -2.98
N GLU A 31 -19.47 6.33 -1.89
CA GLU A 31 -20.15 7.59 -1.62
C GLU A 31 -19.15 8.71 -1.33
N LEU A 32 -18.14 8.42 -0.52
CA LEU A 32 -17.10 9.39 -0.15
C LEU A 32 -16.31 9.87 -1.38
N ILE A 33 -15.90 8.92 -2.23
CA ILE A 33 -15.05 9.20 -3.37
C ILE A 33 -15.87 9.74 -4.55
N GLY A 34 -17.10 9.28 -4.67
CA GLY A 34 -17.99 9.74 -5.74
C GLY A 34 -17.69 9.11 -7.09
N ALA A 35 -17.13 7.90 -7.10
CA ALA A 35 -16.79 7.21 -8.32
C ALA A 35 -16.95 5.70 -8.11
N ASP A 36 -17.09 4.99 -9.24
CA ASP A 36 -17.11 3.53 -9.20
C ASP A 36 -15.70 2.97 -9.07
N PRO A 37 -15.54 1.79 -8.45
CA PRO A 37 -14.23 1.20 -8.34
C PRO A 37 -13.68 0.76 -9.71
N TYR A 38 -12.37 0.86 -9.89
CA TYR A 38 -11.74 0.32 -11.10
C TYR A 38 -11.49 -1.17 -10.97
N ALA A 39 -11.46 -1.66 -9.74
CA ALA A 39 -11.33 -3.07 -9.43
C ALA A 39 -12.39 -3.42 -8.39
N ASP A 40 -13.11 -4.51 -8.61
CA ASP A 40 -14.23 -4.87 -7.74
C ASP A 40 -14.34 -6.38 -7.69
N THR A 41 -13.66 -6.97 -6.72
CA THR A 41 -13.68 -8.41 -6.51
C THR A 41 -14.05 -8.69 -5.05
N SER A 42 -14.22 -9.96 -4.72
CA SER A 42 -14.49 -10.34 -3.34
C SER A 42 -13.28 -10.19 -2.42
N ARG A 43 -12.11 -9.93 -2.98
CA ARG A 43 -10.87 -9.82 -2.22
C ARG A 43 -10.25 -8.44 -2.27
N TYR A 44 -10.67 -7.62 -3.20
CA TYR A 44 -10.07 -6.29 -3.36
C TYR A 44 -11.02 -5.36 -4.09
N VAL A 45 -11.24 -4.19 -3.53
CA VAL A 45 -11.98 -3.13 -4.22
C VAL A 45 -11.04 -1.94 -4.30
N GLY A 46 -10.81 -1.43 -5.50
CA GLY A 46 -9.88 -0.33 -5.73
C GLY A 46 -10.55 0.86 -6.37
N TYR A 47 -10.21 2.03 -5.88
CA TYR A 47 -10.70 3.31 -6.40
C TYR A 47 -9.53 4.19 -6.81
N LYS A 48 -9.75 4.98 -7.85
CA LYS A 48 -8.84 6.07 -8.20
C LYS A 48 -9.37 7.35 -7.59
N CYS A 49 -8.48 8.10 -6.99
CA CYS A 49 -8.82 9.34 -6.31
C CYS A 49 -7.74 10.36 -6.64
N GLY A 50 -7.85 11.02 -7.80
CA GLY A 50 -6.78 11.85 -8.33
C GLY A 50 -5.57 10.98 -8.66
N ASP A 51 -4.42 11.34 -8.13
CA ASP A 51 -3.19 10.55 -8.29
C ASP A 51 -3.04 9.45 -7.25
N MET A 52 -3.99 9.36 -6.33
CA MET A 52 -3.99 8.38 -5.27
C MET A 52 -4.92 7.23 -5.61
N GLU A 53 -4.66 6.10 -5.00
CA GLU A 53 -5.57 4.97 -5.04
C GLU A 53 -6.00 4.61 -3.64
N ILE A 54 -7.23 4.16 -3.51
CA ILE A 54 -7.76 3.62 -2.25
C ILE A 54 -8.10 2.18 -2.50
N GLY A 55 -7.56 1.29 -1.69
CA GLY A 55 -7.87 -0.13 -1.77
C GLY A 55 -8.61 -0.58 -0.52
N LEU A 56 -9.58 -1.47 -0.70
CA LEU A 56 -10.30 -2.08 0.41
C LEU A 56 -10.05 -3.59 0.36
N VAL A 57 -9.64 -4.15 1.47
CA VAL A 57 -9.42 -5.61 1.56
C VAL A 57 -10.16 -6.15 2.78
N PRO A 58 -10.66 -7.38 2.71
CA PRO A 58 -11.28 -7.99 3.88
C PRO A 58 -10.23 -8.28 4.95
N SER A 59 -10.54 -7.95 6.20
CA SER A 59 -9.61 -8.13 7.31
C SER A 59 -9.51 -9.57 7.79
N GLY A 60 -10.41 -10.42 7.34
CA GLY A 60 -10.42 -11.81 7.73
C GLY A 60 -10.80 -11.99 9.20
N ASP A 61 -10.24 -13.01 9.82
CA ASP A 61 -10.60 -13.38 11.18
C ASP A 61 -10.12 -12.42 12.24
N LYS A 62 -9.19 -11.54 11.89
CA LYS A 62 -8.64 -10.60 12.86
C LYS A 62 -9.57 -9.45 13.20
N GLY A 63 -10.49 -9.14 12.30
CA GLY A 63 -11.54 -8.18 12.56
C GLY A 63 -11.10 -6.75 12.83
N GLU A 64 -9.84 -6.47 12.85
CA GLU A 64 -9.34 -5.13 13.13
C GLU A 64 -9.31 -4.28 11.88
N ALA A 65 -9.95 -3.13 11.96
CA ALA A 65 -9.88 -2.16 10.89
C ALA A 65 -8.57 -1.39 11.02
N ASN A 66 -7.83 -1.29 9.93
CA ASN A 66 -6.63 -0.47 9.91
C ASN A 66 -6.39 0.05 8.50
N ALA A 67 -5.50 1.00 8.41
CA ALA A 67 -5.10 1.57 7.13
C ALA A 67 -3.59 1.45 6.98
N LEU A 68 -3.16 1.11 5.79
CA LEU A 68 -1.74 0.97 5.48
C LEU A 68 -1.43 1.79 4.24
N ALA A 69 -0.54 2.76 4.39
CA ALA A 69 -0.09 3.56 3.26
C ALA A 69 1.02 2.82 2.54
N TYR A 70 0.91 2.78 1.21
CA TYR A 70 1.94 2.21 0.35
C TYR A 70 2.68 3.32 -0.38
N TRP A 71 3.99 3.27 -0.28
CA TRP A 71 4.88 4.19 -0.96
C TRP A 71 5.39 3.53 -2.23
N THR A 72 5.22 4.19 -3.35
CA THR A 72 5.80 3.69 -4.59
C THR A 72 7.26 4.08 -4.63
N VAL A 73 8.13 3.10 -4.81
CA VAL A 73 9.57 3.30 -4.83
C VAL A 73 10.15 2.73 -6.12
N SER A 74 11.31 3.25 -6.51
CA SER A 74 11.95 2.78 -7.74
C SER A 74 12.77 1.51 -7.53
N ASP A 75 13.21 1.26 -6.30
CA ASP A 75 14.03 0.08 -5.97
C ASP A 75 13.61 -0.41 -4.59
N ILE A 76 12.70 -1.39 -4.58
CA ILE A 76 12.13 -1.87 -3.33
C ILE A 76 13.16 -2.60 -2.46
N ALA A 77 14.08 -3.33 -3.07
CA ALA A 77 15.10 -4.03 -2.29
C ALA A 77 16.01 -3.06 -1.56
N ALA A 78 16.46 -2.02 -2.26
CA ALA A 78 17.30 -1.00 -1.64
C ALA A 78 16.53 -0.21 -0.58
N SER A 79 15.23 0.02 -0.83
CA SER A 79 14.39 0.73 0.13
C SER A 79 14.21 -0.06 1.43
N VAL A 80 13.94 -1.35 1.31
CA VAL A 80 13.82 -2.22 2.50
C VAL A 80 15.12 -2.23 3.27
N GLU A 81 16.24 -2.38 2.57
CA GLU A 81 17.55 -2.41 3.20
C GLU A 81 17.85 -1.12 3.97
N ALA A 82 17.53 0.01 3.36
CA ALA A 82 17.75 1.31 4.00
C ALA A 82 16.87 1.49 5.24
N LEU A 83 15.63 1.02 5.18
CA LEU A 83 14.73 1.13 6.32
C LEU A 83 15.14 0.21 7.47
N VAL A 84 15.61 -0.99 7.16
CA VAL A 84 16.13 -1.89 8.18
C VAL A 84 17.36 -1.29 8.83
N ALA A 85 18.26 -0.69 8.05
CA ALA A 85 19.44 -0.01 8.60
C ALA A 85 19.06 1.17 9.48
N ALA A 86 17.90 1.77 9.24
CA ALA A 86 17.42 2.89 10.04
C ALA A 86 16.61 2.45 11.26
N GLY A 87 16.58 1.17 11.56
CA GLY A 87 15.89 0.64 12.75
C GLY A 87 14.59 -0.09 12.47
N GLY A 88 14.25 -0.27 11.20
CA GLY A 88 13.01 -0.94 10.82
C GLY A 88 13.09 -2.46 10.93
N THR A 89 11.93 -3.08 10.97
CA THR A 89 11.79 -4.53 11.01
C THR A 89 10.88 -4.95 9.87
N VAL A 90 11.31 -5.89 9.06
CA VAL A 90 10.48 -6.38 7.94
C VAL A 90 9.27 -7.12 8.51
N VAL A 91 8.09 -6.74 8.05
CA VAL A 91 6.83 -7.40 8.41
C VAL A 91 6.44 -8.37 7.30
N GLN A 92 6.49 -7.89 6.06
CA GLN A 92 6.24 -8.73 4.89
C GLN A 92 7.43 -8.62 3.96
N GLU A 93 8.03 -9.75 3.63
CA GLU A 93 9.13 -9.82 2.68
C GLU A 93 8.67 -9.39 1.29
N ILE A 94 9.61 -8.95 0.46
CA ILE A 94 9.30 -8.54 -0.91
C ILE A 94 8.61 -9.71 -1.63
N THR A 95 7.43 -9.44 -2.14
CA THR A 95 6.57 -10.45 -2.75
C THR A 95 6.02 -9.92 -4.07
N ASP A 96 6.06 -10.75 -5.10
CA ASP A 96 5.41 -10.43 -6.37
C ASP A 96 3.94 -10.78 -6.23
N VAL A 97 3.07 -9.76 -6.26
CA VAL A 97 1.63 -9.97 -6.07
C VAL A 97 0.86 -10.03 -7.38
N ALA A 98 1.44 -9.54 -8.48
CA ALA A 98 0.81 -9.63 -9.80
C ALA A 98 1.79 -9.15 -10.87
N TYR A 99 2.24 -10.07 -11.71
CA TYR A 99 2.98 -9.74 -12.93
C TYR A 99 4.13 -8.73 -12.73
N GLY A 100 4.91 -8.93 -11.70
CA GLY A 100 6.07 -8.08 -11.43
C GLY A 100 5.79 -6.90 -10.52
N LEU A 101 4.57 -6.73 -10.05
CA LEU A 101 4.30 -5.73 -9.02
C LEU A 101 4.78 -6.28 -7.68
N LEU A 102 5.80 -5.66 -7.14
CA LEU A 102 6.42 -6.09 -5.90
C LEU A 102 5.92 -5.26 -4.73
N VAL A 103 5.63 -5.93 -3.62
CA VAL A 103 5.22 -5.25 -2.39
C VAL A 103 6.02 -5.79 -1.21
N ALA A 104 6.14 -4.96 -0.19
CA ALA A 104 6.77 -5.31 1.07
C ALA A 104 6.18 -4.42 2.16
N SER A 105 6.38 -4.78 3.40
CA SER A 105 6.04 -3.87 4.50
C SER A 105 7.10 -3.94 5.58
N VAL A 106 7.31 -2.80 6.22
CA VAL A 106 8.35 -2.62 7.23
C VAL A 106 7.73 -1.85 8.39
N LYS A 107 8.05 -2.29 9.59
CA LYS A 107 7.59 -1.63 10.81
C LYS A 107 8.69 -0.70 11.31
N ASP A 108 8.31 0.53 11.66
CA ASP A 108 9.27 1.48 12.20
C ASP A 108 9.60 1.16 13.67
N PRO A 109 10.59 1.82 14.27
CA PRO A 109 10.95 1.53 15.66
C PRO A 109 9.84 1.73 16.68
N ASN A 110 8.81 2.48 16.35
CA ASN A 110 7.69 2.75 17.26
C ASN A 110 6.50 1.85 16.99
N GLY A 111 6.59 0.96 16.01
CA GLY A 111 5.55 -0.02 15.73
C GLY A 111 4.61 0.36 14.59
N SER A 112 4.82 1.49 13.92
CA SER A 112 4.00 1.87 12.78
C SER A 112 4.47 1.12 11.53
N ILE A 113 3.52 0.62 10.76
CA ILE A 113 3.83 -0.16 9.58
C ILE A 113 3.67 0.69 8.33
N VAL A 114 4.65 0.63 7.45
CA VAL A 114 4.58 1.27 6.13
C VAL A 114 4.66 0.21 5.06
N GLY A 115 3.93 0.42 3.97
CA GLY A 115 3.99 -0.45 2.82
C GLY A 115 4.86 0.16 1.73
N LEU A 116 5.48 -0.70 0.96
CA LEU A 116 6.27 -0.30 -0.20
C LEU A 116 5.78 -1.07 -1.41
N ARG A 117 5.77 -0.42 -2.56
CA ARG A 117 5.49 -1.13 -3.80
C ARG A 117 6.38 -0.60 -4.92
N GLN A 118 6.73 -1.52 -5.81
CA GLN A 118 7.52 -1.19 -6.98
C GLN A 118 6.81 -1.76 -8.19
N PHE A 119 6.52 -0.90 -9.16
CA PHE A 119 5.90 -1.36 -10.40
C PHE A 119 6.94 -2.02 -11.30
N PRO A 120 6.51 -2.97 -12.13
CA PRO A 120 7.44 -3.62 -13.05
C PRO A 120 8.06 -2.59 -14.00
N LYS A 121 9.31 -2.83 -14.33
CA LYS A 121 10.02 -2.01 -15.29
C LYS A 121 9.54 -2.41 -16.67
N GLY A 122 9.04 -1.43 -17.37
CA GLY A 122 8.45 -1.76 -18.61
C GLY A 122 8.97 -1.27 -19.82
#